data_33e4009808f01ecddf82576d3f342ff0
#
_entry.id   33e4009808f01ecddf82576d3f342ff0
#
_cell.length_a   1.000
_cell.length_b   1.000
_cell.length_c   1.000
_cell.angle_alpha   90.00
_cell.angle_beta   90.00
_cell.angle_gamma   90.00
#
_symmetry.space_group_name_H-M   'P 1'
#
loop_
_entity.id
_entity.type
_entity.pdbx_description
1 polymer ?
#
loop_
_entity_poly.entity_id
_entity_poly.type
_entity_poly.pdbx_seq_one_letter_code
_entity_poly.pdbx_strand_id
1 'polypeptide(L)'
;YLVGTQPNVVRRIRQQKNGQEYLYFYTEKRYTDAGAWETEKPITQKEYVQYLMEADTALHAVHKTKYRFCIDGQRFEIDVYPFSESRAIMRAELPAAASAPQTPQGIEIIREVTGDPMYKNSRLAREQKL
;
A
#
# COMPACT_ATOMS: atom_id res chain seq x y z
N TYR A 1 2.10 -4.57 9.82
CA TYR A 1 1.02 -4.23 10.75
C TYR A 1 1.44 -4.52 12.18
N LEU A 2 0.95 -3.72 13.11
CA LEU A 2 1.20 -3.84 14.54
C LEU A 2 0.01 -4.52 15.24
N VAL A 3 0.29 -5.14 16.39
CA VAL A 3 -0.75 -5.74 17.22
C VAL A 3 -1.79 -4.67 17.60
N GLY A 4 -3.07 -5.01 17.49
CA GLY A 4 -4.16 -4.11 17.83
C GLY A 4 -4.22 -3.81 19.31
N THR A 5 -4.35 -2.53 19.67
CA THR A 5 -4.51 -2.06 21.04
C THR A 5 -5.95 -1.61 21.33
N GLN A 6 -6.70 -1.31 20.26
CA GLN A 6 -8.10 -0.87 20.32
C GLN A 6 -8.90 -1.52 19.18
N PRO A 7 -10.20 -1.86 19.40
CA PRO A 7 -10.95 -2.67 18.44
C PRO A 7 -11.17 -2.00 17.07
N ASN A 8 -11.23 -0.69 17.00
CA ASN A 8 -11.53 0.04 15.76
C ASN A 8 -10.31 0.77 15.19
N VAL A 9 -9.12 0.38 15.62
CA VAL A 9 -7.87 1.04 15.21
C VAL A 9 -6.93 0.01 14.61
N VAL A 10 -6.47 0.31 13.39
CA VAL A 10 -5.43 -0.44 12.70
C VAL A 10 -4.18 0.41 12.64
N ARG A 11 -3.06 -0.14 13.11
CA ARG A 11 -1.77 0.54 13.11
C ARG A 11 -0.79 -0.18 12.22
N ARG A 12 0.02 0.57 11.50
CA ARG A 12 1.11 0.02 10.70
C ARG A 12 2.32 0.95 10.69
N ILE A 13 3.47 0.37 10.46
CA ILE A 13 4.70 1.10 10.18
C ILE A 13 5.17 0.74 8.77
N ARG A 14 5.89 1.66 8.15
CA ARG A 14 6.43 1.49 6.81
C ARG A 14 7.84 2.03 6.74
N GLN A 15 8.72 1.24 6.17
CA GLN A 15 10.04 1.67 5.73
C GLN A 15 10.00 1.84 4.21
N GLN A 16 10.48 2.95 3.72
CA GLN A 16 10.54 3.27 2.31
C GLN A 16 11.96 3.67 1.94
N LYS A 17 12.48 3.07 0.87
CA LYS A 17 13.79 3.43 0.32
C LYS A 17 13.57 4.20 -0.97
N ASN A 18 14.04 5.46 -0.99
CA ASN A 18 14.05 6.32 -2.17
C ASN A 18 15.51 6.59 -2.55
N GLY A 19 16.02 5.89 -3.59
CA GLY A 19 17.44 5.97 -3.92
C GLY A 19 18.32 5.47 -2.78
N GLN A 20 19.11 6.36 -2.17
CA GLN A 20 19.99 6.06 -1.03
C GLN A 20 19.36 6.39 0.32
N GLU A 21 18.20 7.05 0.32
CA GLU A 21 17.53 7.54 1.52
C GLU A 21 16.48 6.57 2.03
N TYR A 22 16.44 6.36 3.35
CA TYR A 22 15.40 5.61 4.03
C TYR A 22 14.47 6.56 4.78
N LEU A 23 13.17 6.39 4.56
CA LEU A 23 12.11 7.11 5.25
C LEU A 23 11.25 6.12 6.05
N TYR A 24 10.76 6.56 7.19
CA TYR A 24 9.95 5.75 8.08
C TYR A 24 8.66 6.47 8.43
N PHE A 25 7.56 5.73 8.43
CA PHE A 25 6.23 6.27 8.68
C PHE A 25 5.44 5.39 9.65
N TYR A 26 4.66 6.04 10.48
CA TYR A 26 3.63 5.41 11.30
C TYR A 26 2.27 5.84 10.79
N THR A 27 1.39 4.88 10.56
CA THR A 27 0.02 5.12 10.09
C THR A 27 -0.97 4.50 11.06
N GLU A 28 -1.97 5.27 11.43
CA GLU A 28 -3.10 4.82 12.23
C GLU A 28 -4.38 5.04 11.45
N LYS A 29 -5.18 4.01 11.32
CA LYS A 29 -6.49 4.08 10.69
C LYS A 29 -7.55 3.75 11.73
N ARG A 30 -8.45 4.69 11.93
CA ARG A 30 -9.52 4.62 12.92
C ARG A 30 -10.87 4.52 12.20
N TYR A 31 -11.61 3.49 12.51
CA TYR A 31 -12.95 3.26 11.97
C TYR A 31 -14.01 3.75 12.94
N THR A 32 -14.96 4.53 12.44
CA THR A 32 -16.11 5.05 13.19
C THR A 32 -17.40 4.85 12.38
N ASP A 33 -18.56 5.05 13.00
CA ASP A 33 -19.85 5.00 12.29
C ASP A 33 -19.96 6.06 11.18
N ALA A 34 -19.21 7.16 11.31
CA ALA A 34 -19.15 8.23 10.32
C ALA A 34 -18.14 7.98 9.18
N GLY A 35 -17.39 6.88 9.23
CA GLY A 35 -16.37 6.52 8.23
C GLY A 35 -15.02 6.17 8.84
N ALA A 36 -13.98 6.22 8.04
CA ALA A 36 -12.62 5.90 8.43
C ALA A 36 -11.73 7.15 8.36
N TRP A 37 -10.88 7.32 9.36
CA TRP A 37 -9.90 8.39 9.45
C TRP A 37 -8.50 7.78 9.45
N GLU A 38 -7.66 8.22 8.55
CA GLU A 38 -6.27 7.79 8.48
C GLU A 38 -5.34 8.96 8.77
N THR A 39 -4.41 8.74 9.68
CA THR A 39 -3.32 9.67 9.98
C THR A 39 -1.99 9.00 9.73
N GLU A 40 -1.08 9.70 9.07
CA GLU A 40 0.27 9.25 8.82
C GLU A 40 1.26 10.30 9.29
N LYS A 41 2.30 9.87 9.99
CA LYS A 41 3.38 10.76 10.43
C LYS A 41 4.74 10.14 10.13
N PRO A 42 5.74 10.95 9.77
CA PRO A 42 7.11 10.48 9.71
C PRO A 42 7.61 10.15 11.11
N ILE A 43 8.41 9.11 11.21
CA ILE A 43 9.07 8.68 12.44
C ILE A 43 10.56 8.48 12.18
N THR A 44 11.35 8.40 13.26
CA THR A 44 12.77 8.12 13.16
C THR A 44 13.01 6.63 12.98
N GLN A 45 14.22 6.27 12.52
CA GLN A 45 14.65 4.87 12.46
C GLN A 45 14.57 4.21 13.84
N LYS A 46 14.97 4.90 14.90
CA LYS A 46 14.91 4.40 16.27
C LYS A 46 13.47 4.08 16.69
N GLU A 47 12.53 4.97 16.41
CA GLU A 47 11.11 4.74 16.68
C GLU A 47 10.56 3.56 15.86
N TYR A 48 10.95 3.45 14.59
CA TYR A 48 10.58 2.33 13.73
C TYR A 48 11.03 0.99 14.32
N VAL A 49 12.29 0.90 14.75
CA VAL A 49 12.85 -0.31 15.38
C VAL A 49 12.09 -0.65 16.68
N GLN A 50 11.72 0.35 17.47
CA GLN A 50 10.91 0.15 18.67
C GLN A 50 9.51 -0.40 18.33
N TYR A 51 8.86 0.13 17.30
CA TYR A 51 7.56 -0.37 16.84
C TYR A 51 7.62 -1.80 16.28
N LEU A 52 8.77 -2.25 15.76
CA LEU A 52 8.93 -3.64 15.31
C LEU A 52 8.70 -4.66 16.43
N MET A 53 8.90 -4.28 17.68
CA MET A 53 8.59 -5.11 18.85
C MET A 53 7.09 -5.36 19.00
N GLU A 54 6.26 -4.52 18.42
CA GLU A 54 4.81 -4.62 18.45
C GLU A 54 4.23 -5.23 17.16
N ALA A 55 5.07 -5.78 16.29
CA ALA A 55 4.63 -6.39 15.03
C ALA A 55 3.69 -7.57 15.30
N ASP A 56 2.59 -7.63 14.53
CA ASP A 56 1.67 -8.76 14.59
C ASP A 56 2.28 -9.95 13.85
N THR A 57 2.72 -10.95 14.60
CA THR A 57 3.39 -12.14 14.06
C THR A 57 2.46 -13.07 13.28
N ALA A 58 1.14 -12.87 13.35
CA ALA A 58 0.17 -13.58 12.52
C ALA A 58 0.06 -13.01 11.10
N LEU A 59 0.70 -11.86 10.85
CA LEU A 59 0.68 -11.19 9.56
C LEU A 59 2.09 -11.14 8.95
N HIS A 60 2.14 -11.19 7.64
CA HIS A 60 3.39 -11.03 6.89
C HIS A 60 3.70 -9.54 6.67
N ALA A 61 4.98 -9.20 6.68
CA ALA A 61 5.40 -7.92 6.15
C ALA A 61 5.14 -7.87 4.64
N VAL A 62 4.53 -6.79 4.17
CA VAL A 62 4.27 -6.61 2.74
C VAL A 62 5.44 -5.84 2.12
N HIS A 63 6.24 -6.54 1.34
CA HIS A 63 7.34 -5.97 0.57
C HIS A 63 6.85 -5.69 -0.84
N LYS A 64 7.19 -4.53 -1.37
CA LYS A 64 6.89 -4.18 -2.76
C LYS A 64 7.86 -3.15 -3.31
N THR A 65 8.02 -3.15 -4.62
CA THR A 65 8.67 -2.07 -5.35
C THR A 65 7.60 -1.28 -6.06
N LYS A 66 7.56 0.02 -5.83
CA LYS A 66 6.60 0.92 -6.46
C LYS A 66 7.28 1.70 -7.58
N TYR A 67 6.77 1.57 -8.79
CA TYR A 67 7.17 2.36 -9.94
C TYR A 67 6.14 3.45 -10.21
N ARG A 68 6.58 4.70 -10.29
CA ARG A 68 5.74 5.85 -10.62
C ARG A 68 6.17 6.43 -11.93
N PHE A 69 5.20 6.70 -12.80
CA PHE A 69 5.46 7.30 -14.11
C PHE A 69 4.24 8.09 -14.60
N CYS A 70 4.47 8.94 -15.60
CA CYS A 70 3.42 9.71 -16.27
C CYS A 70 3.45 9.43 -17.76
N ILE A 71 2.28 9.26 -18.37
CA ILE A 71 2.11 9.17 -19.82
C ILE A 71 0.99 10.14 -20.22
N ASP A 72 1.28 11.08 -21.11
CA ASP A 72 0.32 12.08 -21.59
C ASP A 72 -0.41 12.81 -20.46
N GLY A 73 0.33 13.17 -19.39
CA GLY A 73 -0.21 13.86 -18.22
C GLY A 73 -0.95 12.97 -17.23
N GLN A 74 -1.14 11.71 -17.53
CA GLN A 74 -1.75 10.74 -16.62
C GLN A 74 -0.70 10.07 -15.74
N ARG A 75 -0.97 10.04 -14.43
CA ARG A 75 -0.09 9.42 -13.43
C ARG A 75 -0.46 7.98 -13.20
N PHE A 76 0.57 7.13 -13.16
CA PHE A 76 0.45 5.71 -12.89
C PHE A 76 1.40 5.31 -11.77
N GLU A 77 0.96 4.33 -10.97
CA GLU A 77 1.81 3.61 -10.04
C GLU A 77 1.66 2.11 -10.28
N ILE A 78 2.77 1.39 -10.32
CA ILE A 78 2.76 -0.07 -10.38
C ILE A 78 3.47 -0.60 -9.14
N ASP A 79 2.77 -1.42 -8.36
CA ASP A 79 3.30 -2.15 -7.22
C ASP A 79 3.65 -3.58 -7.65
N VAL A 80 4.93 -3.90 -7.60
CA VAL A 80 5.47 -5.24 -7.89
C VAL A 80 5.83 -5.92 -6.57
N TYR A 81 5.37 -7.14 -6.40
CA TYR A 81 5.52 -7.92 -5.16
C TYR A 81 6.45 -9.11 -5.36
N PRO A 82 7.40 -9.39 -4.44
CA PRO A 82 8.29 -10.56 -4.53
C PRO A 82 7.56 -11.90 -4.58
N PHE A 83 6.35 -11.97 -4.01
CA PHE A 83 5.55 -13.20 -3.99
C PHE A 83 4.73 -13.44 -5.27
N SER A 84 4.80 -12.56 -6.25
CA SER A 84 4.07 -12.68 -7.52
C SER A 84 4.97 -12.34 -8.71
N GLU A 85 5.38 -13.37 -9.45
CA GLU A 85 6.29 -13.20 -10.59
C GLU A 85 5.60 -12.65 -11.84
N SER A 86 4.31 -12.93 -12.01
CA SER A 86 3.58 -12.65 -13.25
C SER A 86 2.51 -11.57 -13.13
N ARG A 87 2.23 -11.08 -11.92
CA ARG A 87 1.16 -10.12 -11.68
C ARG A 87 1.61 -8.97 -10.80
N ALA A 88 1.07 -7.80 -11.09
CA ALA A 88 1.32 -6.57 -10.34
C ALA A 88 -0.02 -5.82 -10.17
N ILE A 89 -0.04 -4.84 -9.29
CA ILE A 89 -1.20 -3.95 -9.14
C ILE A 89 -0.84 -2.60 -9.72
N MET A 90 -1.62 -2.12 -10.69
CA MET A 90 -1.48 -0.79 -11.24
C MET A 90 -2.60 0.12 -10.70
N ARG A 91 -2.22 1.34 -10.33
CA ARG A 91 -3.14 2.42 -9.99
C ARG A 91 -2.97 3.53 -10.99
N ALA A 92 -4.09 4.08 -11.45
CA ALA A 92 -4.11 5.26 -12.30
C ALA A 92 -4.95 6.35 -11.62
N GLU A 93 -4.42 7.57 -11.59
CA GLU A 93 -5.20 8.74 -11.17
C GLU A 93 -6.02 9.22 -12.37
N LEU A 94 -7.33 9.14 -12.26
CA LEU A 94 -8.24 9.60 -13.30
C LEU A 94 -8.65 11.06 -13.05
N PRO A 95 -8.61 11.94 -14.08
CA PRO A 95 -9.29 13.21 -13.98
C PRO A 95 -10.79 12.98 -13.78
N ALA A 96 -11.48 13.91 -13.10
CA ALA A 96 -12.90 13.77 -12.79
C ALA A 96 -13.81 13.56 -14.03
N ALA A 97 -13.37 13.94 -15.21
CA ALA A 97 -14.08 13.77 -16.47
C ALA A 97 -13.73 12.49 -17.24
N ALA A 98 -12.75 11.71 -16.79
CA ALA A 98 -12.32 10.49 -17.48
C ALA A 98 -13.02 9.26 -16.91
N SER A 99 -13.54 8.40 -17.78
CA SER A 99 -14.24 7.16 -17.41
C SER A 99 -13.31 5.95 -17.32
N ALA A 100 -12.15 5.99 -17.98
CA ALA A 100 -11.19 4.89 -17.99
C ALA A 100 -9.76 5.42 -18.20
N PRO A 101 -8.73 4.78 -17.59
CA PRO A 101 -7.34 5.14 -17.85
C PRO A 101 -6.92 4.68 -19.24
N GLN A 102 -5.99 5.42 -19.85
CA GLN A 102 -5.23 4.91 -20.98
C GLN A 102 -4.32 3.78 -20.50
N THR A 103 -4.37 2.64 -21.18
CA THR A 103 -3.45 1.54 -20.87
C THR A 103 -2.08 1.84 -21.45
N PRO A 104 -1.00 1.87 -20.64
CA PRO A 104 0.36 2.04 -21.16
C PRO A 104 0.73 0.92 -22.14
N GLN A 105 1.50 1.26 -23.18
CA GLN A 105 1.97 0.28 -24.13
C GLN A 105 2.84 -0.80 -23.46
N GLY A 106 2.62 -2.05 -23.81
CA GLY A 106 3.36 -3.18 -23.27
C GLY A 106 2.81 -3.72 -21.93
N ILE A 107 1.73 -3.13 -21.41
CA ILE A 107 1.05 -3.60 -20.22
C ILE A 107 -0.27 -4.26 -20.61
N GLU A 108 -0.46 -5.49 -20.14
CA GLU A 108 -1.71 -6.22 -20.28
C GLU A 108 -2.56 -6.06 -19.02
N ILE A 109 -3.76 -5.54 -19.16
CA ILE A 109 -4.73 -5.44 -18.07
C ILE A 109 -5.54 -6.72 -18.00
N ILE A 110 -5.40 -7.45 -16.88
CA ILE A 110 -6.16 -8.68 -16.65
C ILE A 110 -7.59 -8.36 -16.23
N ARG A 111 -7.74 -7.44 -15.27
CA ARG A 111 -9.05 -6.96 -14.81
C ARG A 111 -8.93 -5.73 -13.92
N GLU A 112 -10.03 -5.00 -13.79
CA GLU A 112 -10.16 -3.93 -12.81
C GLU A 112 -10.51 -4.51 -11.43
N VAL A 113 -9.79 -4.01 -10.40
CA VAL A 113 -9.95 -4.45 -9.02
C VAL A 113 -10.21 -3.29 -8.05
N THR A 114 -10.67 -2.16 -8.58
CA THR A 114 -10.99 -0.98 -7.77
C THR A 114 -12.01 -1.33 -6.69
N GLY A 115 -11.66 -1.03 -5.44
CA GLY A 115 -12.53 -1.32 -4.30
C GLY A 115 -12.55 -2.79 -3.84
N ASP A 116 -11.93 -3.70 -4.57
CA ASP A 116 -11.87 -5.11 -4.18
C ASP A 116 -10.99 -5.29 -2.95
N PRO A 117 -11.55 -5.77 -1.82
CA PRO A 117 -10.78 -5.92 -0.57
C PRO A 117 -9.66 -6.95 -0.67
N MET A 118 -9.71 -7.88 -1.62
CA MET A 118 -8.68 -8.90 -1.82
C MET A 118 -7.32 -8.29 -2.20
N TYR A 119 -7.32 -7.10 -2.79
CA TYR A 119 -6.11 -6.41 -3.25
C TYR A 119 -5.62 -5.32 -2.29
N LYS A 120 -6.23 -5.21 -1.10
CA LYS A 120 -5.75 -4.29 -0.06
C LYS A 120 -4.51 -4.86 0.63
N ASN A 121 -3.60 -3.99 1.05
CA ASN A 121 -2.39 -4.38 1.78
C ASN A 121 -2.69 -5.24 3.02
N SER A 122 -3.78 -4.97 3.71
CA SER A 122 -4.20 -5.77 4.87
C SER A 122 -4.52 -7.23 4.53
N ARG A 123 -5.06 -7.46 3.34
CA ARG A 123 -5.30 -8.82 2.85
C ARG A 123 -4.00 -9.48 2.39
N LEU A 124 -3.16 -8.73 1.67
CA LEU A 124 -1.84 -9.22 1.23
C LEU A 124 -0.92 -9.56 2.41
N ALA A 125 -1.08 -8.88 3.55
CA ALA A 125 -0.37 -9.22 4.78
C ALA A 125 -0.81 -10.57 5.37
N ARG A 126 -2.03 -11.01 5.09
CA ARG A 126 -2.54 -12.33 5.51
C ARG A 126 -2.18 -13.43 4.51
N GLU A 127 -2.41 -13.14 3.26
CA GLU A 127 -2.20 -14.07 2.15
C GLU A 127 -1.36 -13.39 1.07
N GLN A 128 -0.10 -13.70 0.98
CA GLN A 128 0.82 -13.14 -0.02
C GLN A 128 0.51 -13.72 -1.40
N LYS A 129 -0.60 -13.27 -1.98
CA LYS A 129 -1.15 -13.79 -3.23
C LYS A 129 -1.89 -12.69 -4.01
N LEU A 130 -1.67 -12.64 -5.30
CA LEU A 130 -2.43 -11.82 -6.25
C LEU A 130 -3.34 -12.66 -7.14
#